data_be9b51525e88cb00584e464c8ea68c53
#
_entry.id   be9b51525e88cb00584e464c8ea68c53
#
_cell.length_a   1.000
_cell.length_b   1.000
_cell.length_c   1.000
_cell.angle_alpha   90.00
_cell.angle_beta   90.00
_cell.angle_gamma   90.00
#
_symmetry.space_group_name_H-M   'P 1'
#
loop_
_entity.id
_entity.type
_entity.pdbx_description
1 polymer ?
#
loop_
_entity_poly.entity_id
_entity_poly.type
_entity_poly.pdbx_seq_one_letter_code
_entity_poly.pdbx_strand_id
1 'polypeptide(L)'
;MKLPNSHNLLIASLLGLLTLFAGSYPLVKAQSEPKPGCQATVDKILQEIRSKGVRRVEFSVSKGTANSYRTGNPTTRTDVLDVVLIDDVGATTSNGIAISNIFASPKLLNNWANQIVKNCGNTAIVSFWISQSDISRNYYIQQDGTTIKEKCSQLDNTSEPIPWGLGLPVSCG
;
A
#
# COMPACT_ATOMS: atom_id res chain seq x y z
N MET A 1 -57.88 -44.76 40.57
CA MET A 1 -57.44 -44.55 39.13
C MET A 1 -56.62 -43.30 39.08
N LYS A 2 -55.28 -43.40 38.89
CA LYS A 2 -54.35 -42.27 38.73
C LYS A 2 -53.95 -42.21 37.26
N LEU A 3 -54.14 -41.05 36.62
CA LEU A 3 -53.70 -40.76 35.25
C LEU A 3 -52.18 -40.45 35.26
N PRO A 4 -51.42 -40.90 34.29
CA PRO A 4 -49.99 -40.58 34.18
C PRO A 4 -49.77 -39.21 33.56
N ASN A 5 -48.80 -38.48 34.14
CA ASN A 5 -48.30 -37.19 33.70
C ASN A 5 -47.63 -37.28 32.31
N SER A 6 -48.14 -36.52 31.34
CA SER A 6 -47.61 -36.35 30.00
C SER A 6 -46.78 -35.06 29.86
N HIS A 7 -45.58 -35.01 30.47
CA HIS A 7 -44.70 -33.83 30.40
C HIS A 7 -43.27 -34.10 29.90
N ASN A 8 -43.00 -35.20 29.22
CA ASN A 8 -41.63 -35.53 28.81
C ASN A 8 -41.44 -35.83 27.31
N LEU A 9 -42.08 -35.11 26.40
CA LEU A 9 -41.97 -35.42 24.94
C LEU A 9 -41.82 -34.20 24.05
N LEU A 10 -41.19 -33.09 24.49
CA LEU A 10 -40.98 -31.91 23.62
C LEU A 10 -39.59 -31.27 23.74
N ILE A 11 -38.53 -31.97 24.12
CA ILE A 11 -37.16 -31.41 24.21
C ILE A 11 -36.15 -32.10 23.25
N ALA A 12 -36.61 -32.89 22.28
CA ALA A 12 -35.70 -33.65 21.43
C ALA A 12 -35.63 -33.15 19.96
N SER A 13 -36.18 -31.99 19.60
CA SER A 13 -36.24 -31.54 18.18
C SER A 13 -35.59 -30.19 17.87
N LEU A 14 -34.78 -29.63 18.78
CA LEU A 14 -34.19 -28.29 18.55
C LEU A 14 -32.64 -28.28 18.45
N LEU A 15 -32.01 -29.44 18.33
CA LEU A 15 -30.52 -29.56 18.24
C LEU A 15 -30.01 -29.98 16.88
N GLY A 16 -30.86 -30.00 15.85
CA GLY A 16 -30.52 -30.52 14.49
C GLY A 16 -30.29 -29.51 13.40
N LEU A 17 -30.32 -28.18 13.62
CA LEU A 17 -30.29 -27.20 12.50
C LEU A 17 -29.19 -26.12 12.59
N LEU A 18 -28.12 -26.36 13.31
CA LEU A 18 -27.05 -25.35 13.51
C LEU A 18 -25.68 -25.71 12.88
N THR A 19 -25.64 -26.64 11.91
CA THR A 19 -24.36 -27.09 11.33
C THR A 19 -24.23 -26.92 9.79
N LEU A 20 -24.98 -26.04 9.14
CA LEU A 20 -24.90 -25.90 7.66
C LEU A 20 -24.59 -24.47 7.16
N PHE A 21 -23.99 -23.62 7.95
CA PHE A 21 -23.39 -22.37 7.46
C PHE A 21 -21.89 -22.27 7.76
N ALA A 22 -21.14 -23.34 7.54
CA ALA A 22 -19.71 -23.22 7.25
C ALA A 22 -19.58 -22.69 5.81
N GLY A 23 -20.05 -21.45 5.58
CA GLY A 23 -19.78 -20.71 4.37
C GLY A 23 -18.27 -20.61 4.22
N SER A 24 -17.73 -21.22 3.17
CA SER A 24 -16.36 -21.06 2.73
C SER A 24 -16.16 -19.59 2.40
N TYR A 25 -15.75 -18.79 3.40
CA TYR A 25 -15.22 -17.47 3.12
C TYR A 25 -13.99 -17.69 2.23
N PRO A 26 -13.93 -17.03 1.05
CA PRO A 26 -12.72 -17.11 0.24
C PRO A 26 -11.58 -16.65 1.15
N LEU A 27 -10.59 -17.53 1.33
CA LEU A 27 -9.32 -17.19 1.95
C LEU A 27 -8.80 -15.94 1.23
N VAL A 28 -8.94 -14.79 1.89
CA VAL A 28 -8.23 -13.59 1.49
C VAL A 28 -6.77 -14.02 1.43
N LYS A 29 -6.18 -14.03 0.23
CA LYS A 29 -4.77 -14.36 0.03
C LYS A 29 -4.01 -13.50 1.02
N ALA A 30 -3.42 -14.14 2.02
CA ALA A 30 -2.55 -13.48 2.97
C ALA A 30 -1.50 -12.72 2.15
N GLN A 31 -1.55 -11.40 2.20
CA GLN A 31 -0.45 -10.57 1.71
C GLN A 31 0.76 -11.09 2.48
N SER A 32 1.72 -11.68 1.78
CA SER A 32 2.91 -12.23 2.44
C SER A 32 3.59 -11.06 3.14
N GLU A 33 3.70 -11.17 4.44
CA GLU A 33 4.31 -10.16 5.31
C GLU A 33 5.70 -9.78 4.78
N PRO A 34 6.04 -8.49 4.82
CA PRO A 34 7.38 -8.03 4.46
C PRO A 34 8.44 -8.75 5.33
N LYS A 35 9.63 -8.97 4.78
CA LYS A 35 10.75 -9.50 5.58
C LYS A 35 10.97 -8.61 6.81
N PRO A 36 11.38 -9.15 7.98
CA PRO A 36 11.48 -8.39 9.23
C PRO A 36 12.23 -7.05 9.12
N GLY A 37 13.30 -6.99 8.34
CA GLY A 37 14.05 -5.75 8.12
C GLY A 37 13.30 -4.70 7.28
N CYS A 38 12.45 -5.13 6.35
CA CYS A 38 11.59 -4.26 5.57
C CYS A 38 10.50 -3.64 6.45
N GLN A 39 9.81 -4.47 7.23
CA GLN A 39 8.76 -3.99 8.14
C GLN A 39 9.30 -2.94 9.12
N ALA A 40 10.43 -3.21 9.78
CA ALA A 40 11.04 -2.26 10.71
C ALA A 40 11.42 -0.93 10.03
N THR A 41 11.89 -0.96 8.78
CA THR A 41 12.20 0.25 8.01
C THR A 41 10.93 1.04 7.68
N VAL A 42 9.88 0.35 7.22
CA VAL A 42 8.59 0.99 6.92
C VAL A 42 7.99 1.60 8.18
N ASP A 43 7.94 0.86 9.28
CA ASP A 43 7.40 1.35 10.56
C ASP A 43 8.12 2.61 11.05
N LYS A 44 9.46 2.65 10.94
CA LYS A 44 10.24 3.82 11.25
C LYS A 44 9.85 5.02 10.39
N ILE A 45 9.71 4.83 9.07
CA ILE A 45 9.33 5.90 8.15
C ILE A 45 7.91 6.38 8.45
N LEU A 46 6.96 5.48 8.69
CA LEU A 46 5.60 5.85 9.09
C LEU A 46 5.59 6.66 10.39
N GLN A 47 6.44 6.31 11.35
CA GLN A 47 6.59 7.07 12.59
C GLN A 47 7.19 8.47 12.33
N GLU A 48 8.20 8.57 11.46
CA GLU A 48 8.77 9.87 11.07
C GLU A 48 7.74 10.75 10.37
N ILE A 49 6.90 10.19 9.48
CA ILE A 49 5.80 10.90 8.82
C ILE A 49 4.80 11.43 9.86
N ARG A 50 4.39 10.59 10.83
CA ARG A 50 3.48 11.00 11.91
C ARG A 50 4.10 12.10 12.80
N SER A 51 5.38 12.03 13.10
CA SER A 51 6.08 13.05 13.89
C SER A 51 6.11 14.42 13.21
N LYS A 52 5.93 14.48 11.89
CA LYS A 52 5.81 15.72 11.11
C LYS A 52 4.40 16.30 11.10
N GLY A 53 3.44 15.68 11.81
CA GLY A 53 2.08 16.17 11.95
C GLY A 53 1.05 15.46 11.05
N VAL A 54 1.44 14.46 10.26
CA VAL A 54 0.49 13.65 9.49
C VAL A 54 -0.24 12.69 10.43
N ARG A 55 -1.57 12.78 10.47
CA ARG A 55 -2.40 12.00 11.41
C ARG A 55 -2.51 10.54 11.00
N ARG A 56 -2.72 10.30 9.72
CA ARG A 56 -2.91 8.95 9.18
C ARG A 56 -1.98 8.72 7.99
N VAL A 57 -1.26 7.64 8.03
CA VAL A 57 -0.42 7.14 6.94
C VAL A 57 -0.50 5.63 6.93
N GLU A 58 -0.64 5.07 5.75
CA GLU A 58 -0.75 3.64 5.51
C GLU A 58 0.30 3.22 4.48
N PHE A 59 0.60 1.93 4.40
CA PHE A 59 1.42 1.38 3.34
C PHE A 59 0.81 0.09 2.79
N SER A 60 1.13 -0.20 1.54
CA SER A 60 0.81 -1.45 0.89
C SER A 60 1.93 -1.90 -0.04
N VAL A 61 1.96 -3.19 -0.36
CA VAL A 61 2.91 -3.76 -1.31
C VAL A 61 2.15 -4.48 -2.42
N SER A 62 2.33 -3.98 -3.64
CA SER A 62 1.82 -4.60 -4.86
C SER A 62 2.90 -5.48 -5.49
N LYS A 63 2.76 -6.79 -5.34
CA LYS A 63 3.78 -7.76 -5.78
C LYS A 63 3.77 -7.96 -7.28
N GLY A 64 4.98 -7.97 -7.86
CA GLY A 64 5.19 -8.27 -9.27
C GLY A 64 4.68 -7.20 -10.25
N THR A 65 4.25 -6.03 -9.77
CA THR A 65 3.54 -5.04 -10.59
C THR A 65 4.45 -3.98 -11.21
N ALA A 66 5.69 -3.85 -10.75
CA ALA A 66 6.59 -2.79 -11.22
C ALA A 66 6.83 -2.80 -12.73
N ASN A 67 6.80 -3.97 -13.36
CA ASN A 67 7.02 -4.14 -14.80
C ASN A 67 5.72 -4.21 -15.62
N SER A 68 4.54 -4.14 -14.99
CA SER A 68 3.26 -4.35 -15.70
C SER A 68 2.98 -3.31 -16.79
N TYR A 69 3.50 -2.09 -16.59
CA TYR A 69 3.30 -0.99 -17.54
C TYR A 69 4.62 -0.25 -17.87
N ARG A 70 5.77 -0.86 -17.54
CA ARG A 70 7.08 -0.20 -17.66
C ARG A 70 8.12 -1.13 -18.25
N THR A 71 9.07 -0.55 -19.00
CA THR A 71 10.19 -1.26 -19.60
C THR A 71 11.52 -0.71 -19.12
N GLY A 72 12.56 -1.53 -19.22
CA GLY A 72 13.92 -1.10 -18.88
C GLY A 72 14.22 -1.05 -17.39
N ASN A 73 13.50 -1.83 -16.56
CA ASN A 73 13.87 -2.03 -15.16
C ASN A 73 15.31 -2.56 -15.08
N PRO A 74 16.24 -1.84 -14.44
CA PRO A 74 17.66 -2.22 -14.43
C PRO A 74 17.96 -3.35 -13.42
N THR A 75 16.94 -3.86 -12.72
CA THR A 75 17.06 -4.88 -11.68
C THR A 75 16.06 -6.02 -11.91
N THR A 76 16.19 -7.08 -11.11
CA THR A 76 15.23 -8.19 -11.08
C THR A 76 14.08 -7.96 -10.09
N ARG A 77 14.05 -6.83 -9.39
CA ARG A 77 13.02 -6.51 -8.41
C ARG A 77 11.71 -6.12 -9.10
N THR A 78 10.59 -6.49 -8.52
CA THR A 78 9.29 -6.38 -9.20
C THR A 78 8.17 -5.77 -8.36
N ASP A 79 8.39 -5.51 -7.07
CA ASP A 79 7.34 -5.03 -6.20
C ASP A 79 7.26 -3.50 -6.20
N VAL A 80 6.05 -2.99 -6.07
CA VAL A 80 5.79 -1.57 -5.80
C VAL A 80 5.37 -1.44 -4.33
N LEU A 81 6.01 -0.54 -3.60
CA LEU A 81 5.63 -0.19 -2.24
C LEU A 81 5.00 1.20 -2.23
N ASP A 82 3.75 1.27 -1.82
CA ASP A 82 2.98 2.51 -1.72
C ASP A 82 2.92 3.00 -0.28
N VAL A 83 3.19 4.28 -0.06
CA VAL A 83 3.01 5.00 1.19
C VAL A 83 1.93 6.06 0.97
N VAL A 84 0.78 5.89 1.61
CA VAL A 84 -0.39 6.73 1.41
C VAL A 84 -0.57 7.68 2.59
N LEU A 85 -0.42 8.98 2.35
CA LEU A 85 -0.67 10.02 3.34
C LEU A 85 -2.15 10.43 3.22
N ILE A 86 -2.91 10.28 4.31
CA ILE A 86 -4.35 10.46 4.27
C ILE A 86 -4.71 11.88 4.71
N ASP A 87 -5.29 12.64 3.77
CA ASP A 87 -5.80 13.98 4.01
C ASP A 87 -7.33 13.97 4.10
N ASP A 88 -7.84 13.66 5.29
CA ASP A 88 -9.29 13.55 5.53
C ASP A 88 -9.99 14.92 5.62
N VAL A 89 -9.24 16.01 5.73
CA VAL A 89 -9.79 17.30 6.17
C VAL A 89 -9.37 18.51 5.31
N GLY A 90 -8.59 18.26 4.26
CA GLY A 90 -8.21 19.28 3.26
C GLY A 90 -6.92 20.06 3.56
N ALA A 91 -6.38 20.66 2.53
CA ALA A 91 -5.04 21.23 2.48
C ALA A 91 -4.78 22.40 3.46
N THR A 92 -5.82 23.05 3.96
CA THR A 92 -5.71 24.21 4.89
C THR A 92 -5.57 23.81 6.35
N THR A 93 -5.74 22.54 6.67
CA THR A 93 -5.59 22.03 8.04
C THR A 93 -4.14 21.78 8.40
N SER A 94 -3.83 21.64 9.69
CA SER A 94 -2.49 21.28 10.16
C SER A 94 -1.99 19.97 9.53
N ASN A 95 -2.88 19.00 9.30
CA ASN A 95 -2.59 17.75 8.62
C ASN A 95 -2.24 17.98 7.14
N GLY A 96 -3.07 18.73 6.41
CA GLY A 96 -2.82 19.05 5.00
C GLY A 96 -1.56 19.88 4.79
N ILE A 97 -1.26 20.84 5.69
CA ILE A 97 0.00 21.59 5.67
C ILE A 97 1.20 20.66 5.89
N ALA A 98 1.11 19.72 6.84
CA ALA A 98 2.18 18.75 7.09
C ALA A 98 2.43 17.85 5.87
N ILE A 99 1.38 17.37 5.23
CA ILE A 99 1.44 16.58 3.98
C ILE A 99 2.10 17.41 2.87
N SER A 100 1.66 18.65 2.66
CA SER A 100 2.21 19.55 1.65
C SER A 100 3.70 19.80 1.86
N ASN A 101 4.13 20.02 3.10
CA ASN A 101 5.55 20.21 3.45
C ASN A 101 6.41 18.96 3.15
N ILE A 102 5.87 17.76 3.38
CA ILE A 102 6.53 16.50 3.03
C ILE A 102 6.70 16.41 1.51
N PHE A 103 5.62 16.65 0.75
CA PHE A 103 5.65 16.57 -0.71
C PHE A 103 6.51 17.67 -1.37
N ALA A 104 6.65 18.81 -0.72
CA ALA A 104 7.58 19.88 -1.12
C ALA A 104 9.06 19.56 -0.83
N SER A 105 9.34 18.43 -0.16
CA SER A 105 10.71 18.04 0.22
C SER A 105 11.20 16.81 -0.54
N PRO A 106 11.61 16.93 -1.81
CA PRO A 106 12.02 15.78 -2.63
C PRO A 106 13.23 15.03 -2.06
N LYS A 107 14.13 15.74 -1.36
CA LYS A 107 15.28 15.10 -0.68
C LYS A 107 14.84 14.16 0.45
N LEU A 108 13.81 14.54 1.20
CA LEU A 108 13.26 13.72 2.27
C LEU A 108 12.61 12.44 1.72
N LEU A 109 11.74 12.60 0.70
CA LEU A 109 11.08 11.47 0.06
C LEU A 109 12.10 10.52 -0.60
N ASN A 110 13.12 11.05 -1.28
CA ASN A 110 14.17 10.24 -1.87
C ASN A 110 14.99 9.47 -0.81
N ASN A 111 15.27 10.09 0.34
CA ASN A 111 15.95 9.43 1.45
C ASN A 111 15.11 8.25 2.00
N TRP A 112 13.82 8.44 2.19
CA TRP A 112 12.91 7.37 2.61
C TRP A 112 12.83 6.26 1.55
N ALA A 113 12.69 6.62 0.27
CA ALA A 113 12.67 5.66 -0.83
C ALA A 113 13.95 4.81 -0.85
N ASN A 114 15.12 5.43 -0.70
CA ASN A 114 16.41 4.72 -0.62
C ASN A 114 16.47 3.76 0.58
N GLN A 115 15.99 4.16 1.76
CA GLN A 115 15.92 3.29 2.92
C GLN A 115 15.01 2.08 2.66
N ILE A 116 13.86 2.29 2.04
CA ILE A 116 12.91 1.23 1.69
C ILE A 116 13.55 0.25 0.70
N VAL A 117 14.07 0.69 -0.44
CA VAL A 117 14.65 -0.22 -1.43
C VAL A 117 15.87 -0.96 -0.92
N LYS A 118 16.63 -0.37 0.01
CA LYS A 118 17.79 -1.02 0.64
C LYS A 118 17.36 -2.18 1.54
N ASN A 119 16.27 -2.05 2.27
CA ASN A 119 15.85 -3.01 3.30
C ASN A 119 14.70 -3.94 2.83
N CYS A 120 13.94 -3.53 1.80
CA CYS A 120 12.85 -4.29 1.22
C CYS A 120 13.28 -4.92 -0.11
N GLY A 121 13.96 -6.05 -0.01
CA GLY A 121 14.77 -6.68 -1.08
C GLY A 121 14.12 -6.88 -2.45
N ASN A 122 12.78 -6.89 -2.59
CA ASN A 122 12.09 -7.03 -3.88
C ASN A 122 11.43 -5.73 -4.36
N THR A 123 11.52 -4.65 -3.58
CA THR A 123 10.92 -3.35 -3.96
C THR A 123 11.72 -2.69 -5.07
N ALA A 124 11.08 -2.44 -6.18
CA ALA A 124 11.61 -1.77 -7.36
C ALA A 124 11.16 -0.31 -7.47
N ILE A 125 9.94 -0.01 -7.00
CA ILE A 125 9.35 1.32 -7.01
C ILE A 125 8.83 1.63 -5.61
N VAL A 126 9.05 2.86 -5.15
CA VAL A 126 8.42 3.42 -3.96
C VAL A 126 7.58 4.61 -4.38
N SER A 127 6.29 4.54 -4.09
CA SER A 127 5.33 5.59 -4.41
C SER A 127 4.82 6.25 -3.13
N PHE A 128 4.84 7.57 -3.09
CA PHE A 128 4.18 8.36 -2.06
C PHE A 128 2.94 9.01 -2.65
N TRP A 129 1.79 8.84 -2.01
CA TRP A 129 0.50 9.32 -2.50
C TRP A 129 -0.18 10.21 -1.47
N ILE A 130 -0.96 11.17 -1.94
CA ILE A 130 -1.96 11.85 -1.13
C ILE A 130 -3.31 11.21 -1.42
N SER A 131 -3.98 10.68 -0.40
CA SER A 131 -5.30 10.07 -0.58
C SER A 131 -6.30 11.04 -1.20
N GLN A 132 -7.18 10.52 -2.04
CA GLN A 132 -8.23 11.30 -2.73
C GLN A 132 -7.69 12.44 -3.61
N SER A 133 -6.45 12.32 -4.08
CA SER A 133 -5.84 13.26 -5.02
C SER A 133 -5.06 12.52 -6.09
N ASP A 134 -4.75 13.21 -7.20
CA ASP A 134 -3.89 12.69 -8.26
C ASP A 134 -2.40 12.96 -7.98
N ILE A 135 -2.08 13.46 -6.78
CA ILE A 135 -0.72 13.82 -6.42
C ILE A 135 0.04 12.60 -5.94
N SER A 136 1.06 12.22 -6.68
CA SER A 136 2.01 11.17 -6.30
C SER A 136 3.45 11.59 -6.54
N ARG A 137 4.37 10.87 -5.93
CA ARG A 137 5.82 10.99 -6.15
C ARG A 137 6.41 9.59 -6.19
N ASN A 138 6.87 9.17 -7.36
CA ASN A 138 7.41 7.86 -7.59
C ASN A 138 8.94 7.90 -7.61
N TYR A 139 9.55 6.91 -7.00
CA TYR A 139 11.00 6.71 -6.93
C TYR A 139 11.35 5.32 -7.44
N TYR A 140 12.22 5.27 -8.43
CA TYR A 140 12.60 4.06 -9.18
C TYR A 140 13.99 3.61 -8.79
N ILE A 141 14.14 2.33 -8.49
CA ILE A 141 15.46 1.75 -8.21
C ILE A 141 16.37 1.83 -9.42
N GLN A 142 17.65 2.09 -9.17
CA GLN A 142 18.73 2.08 -10.14
C GLN A 142 19.57 0.83 -10.00
N GLN A 143 20.46 0.58 -10.98
CA GLN A 143 21.36 -0.58 -10.96
C GLN A 143 22.28 -0.61 -9.74
N ASP A 144 22.67 0.55 -9.22
CA ASP A 144 23.52 0.70 -8.02
C ASP A 144 22.74 0.54 -6.70
N GLY A 145 21.43 0.27 -6.76
CA GLY A 145 20.58 0.12 -5.60
C GLY A 145 20.08 1.43 -4.98
N THR A 146 20.40 2.59 -5.56
CA THR A 146 19.81 3.87 -5.18
C THR A 146 18.47 4.08 -5.88
N THR A 147 17.76 5.18 -5.54
CA THR A 147 16.54 5.55 -6.25
C THR A 147 16.66 6.89 -6.94
N ILE A 148 15.96 7.04 -8.08
CA ILE A 148 15.73 8.32 -8.73
C ILE A 148 14.24 8.67 -8.68
N LYS A 149 13.96 9.98 -8.54
CA LYS A 149 12.60 10.48 -8.69
C LYS A 149 12.15 10.34 -10.14
N GLU A 150 10.89 9.98 -10.33
CA GLU A 150 10.22 9.99 -11.63
C GLU A 150 10.43 11.31 -12.38
N LYS A 151 10.78 11.22 -13.66
CA LYS A 151 10.86 12.36 -14.57
C LYS A 151 9.63 12.39 -15.44
N CYS A 152 9.05 13.57 -15.63
CA CYS A 152 7.93 13.74 -16.54
C CYS A 152 8.37 13.49 -17.97
N SER A 153 7.63 12.66 -18.68
CA SER A 153 7.79 12.47 -20.11
C SER A 153 6.79 13.35 -20.86
N GLN A 154 7.17 13.78 -22.05
CA GLN A 154 6.27 14.42 -23.00
C GLN A 154 5.63 13.37 -23.95
N LEU A 155 5.53 12.11 -23.49
CA LEU A 155 4.96 11.03 -24.30
C LEU A 155 3.46 11.25 -24.45
N ASP A 156 3.05 11.70 -25.62
CA ASP A 156 1.63 11.90 -25.96
C ASP A 156 0.87 10.59 -26.22
N ASN A 157 1.56 9.45 -26.24
CA ASN A 157 0.98 8.18 -26.64
C ASN A 157 1.13 7.12 -25.56
N THR A 158 -0.01 6.68 -25.01
CA THR A 158 -0.12 5.71 -23.92
C THR A 158 -0.13 4.26 -24.38
N SER A 159 0.06 3.98 -25.67
CA SER A 159 0.01 2.61 -26.23
C SER A 159 1.31 1.82 -26.06
N GLU A 160 2.42 2.47 -25.75
CA GLU A 160 3.71 1.81 -25.51
C GLU A 160 4.01 1.73 -24.01
N PRO A 161 4.72 0.68 -23.57
CA PRO A 161 5.20 0.60 -22.19
C PRO A 161 6.10 1.80 -21.86
N ILE A 162 5.83 2.42 -20.72
CA ILE A 162 6.56 3.62 -20.28
C ILE A 162 7.98 3.22 -19.88
N PRO A 163 9.03 3.92 -20.36
CA PRO A 163 10.40 3.66 -19.93
C PRO A 163 10.59 3.84 -18.43
N TRP A 164 11.52 3.07 -17.86
CA TRP A 164 11.83 3.10 -16.43
C TRP A 164 12.23 4.50 -15.95
N GLY A 165 11.62 4.95 -14.86
CA GLY A 165 11.89 6.27 -14.29
C GLY A 165 11.18 7.43 -14.99
N LEU A 166 10.38 7.18 -16.03
CA LEU A 166 9.52 8.19 -16.64
C LEU A 166 8.08 8.06 -16.14
N GLY A 167 7.39 9.18 -15.97
CA GLY A 167 5.98 9.28 -15.63
C GLY A 167 5.16 9.87 -16.76
N LEU A 168 3.86 9.59 -16.78
CA LEU A 168 2.93 10.25 -17.68
C LEU A 168 2.77 11.73 -17.30
N PRO A 169 2.49 12.64 -18.27
CA PRO A 169 2.33 14.07 -18.00
C PRO A 169 1.31 14.38 -16.90
N VAL A 170 0.24 13.61 -16.82
CA VAL A 170 -0.84 13.75 -15.81
C VAL A 170 -0.41 13.42 -14.39
N SER A 171 0.64 12.61 -14.20
CA SER A 171 1.13 12.20 -12.86
C SER A 171 2.25 13.09 -12.34
N CYS A 172 2.66 14.08 -13.10
CA CYS A 172 3.84 14.89 -12.87
C CYS A 172 3.56 16.28 -12.27
N GLY A 173 2.37 16.49 -11.73
CA GLY A 173 1.96 17.75 -11.10
C GLY A 173 2.71 18.11 -9.81
#